data_6a5cc7ca88c52ba9bc503d576b3fce56
#
_entry.id   6a5cc7ca88c52ba9bc503d576b3fce56
#
_cell.length_a   1.000
_cell.length_b   1.000
_cell.length_c   1.000
_cell.angle_alpha   90.00
_cell.angle_beta   90.00
_cell.angle_gamma   90.00
#
_symmetry.space_group_name_H-M   'P 1'
#
loop_
_entity.id
_entity.type
_entity.pdbx_description
1 polymer ?
#
loop_
_entity_poly.entity_id
_entity_poly.type
_entity_poly.pdbx_seq_one_letter_code
_entity_poly.pdbx_strand_id
1 'polypeptide(L)'
;MRYLLIVLAFVFGPINTDCVIASEAEDLHQYYVSYFDGKWIFEQDGTETVIECEGKQSYNHCSGFGGQLNELWGYDPVRKAWAGHGRGGDKVWEWVSDQHKGDAIKAGVSLSNVGKLWHPDGTEVSSKQLYTIIDDNSFEVQTWEQQDGQEEIVEPLVRARRVQ
;
A
#
# COMPACT_ATOMS: atom_id res chain seq x y z
N MET A 1 45.97 -28.74 47.87
CA MET A 1 45.37 -27.49 47.35
C MET A 1 44.78 -27.80 46.00
N ARG A 2 43.41 -27.89 45.91
CA ARG A 2 42.68 -28.13 44.68
C ARG A 2 42.12 -26.81 44.23
N TYR A 3 42.54 -26.30 43.08
CA TYR A 3 41.97 -25.11 42.46
C TYR A 3 40.67 -25.49 41.70
N LEU A 4 39.57 -24.91 42.15
CA LEU A 4 38.24 -25.00 41.52
C LEU A 4 38.19 -23.96 40.40
N LEU A 5 38.25 -24.40 39.13
CA LEU A 5 38.06 -23.54 37.97
C LEU A 5 36.54 -23.35 37.76
N ILE A 6 36.03 -22.17 38.09
CA ILE A 6 34.65 -21.80 37.73
C ILE A 6 34.64 -21.28 36.31
N VAL A 7 34.12 -22.09 35.39
CA VAL A 7 33.83 -21.66 34.00
C VAL A 7 32.48 -20.95 34.01
N LEU A 8 32.50 -19.63 33.90
CA LEU A 8 31.28 -18.84 33.63
C LEU A 8 30.93 -19.04 32.11
N ALA A 9 29.96 -19.90 31.84
CA ALA A 9 29.32 -19.96 30.52
C ALA A 9 28.40 -18.75 30.36
N PHE A 10 28.80 -17.75 29.58
CA PHE A 10 27.92 -16.72 29.09
C PHE A 10 26.99 -17.37 28.05
N VAL A 11 25.76 -17.64 28.44
CA VAL A 11 24.69 -18.00 27.52
C VAL A 11 24.27 -16.72 26.82
N PHE A 12 24.87 -16.45 25.65
CA PHE A 12 24.26 -15.50 24.71
C PHE A 12 23.01 -16.18 24.14
N GLY A 13 21.85 -15.87 24.71
CA GLY A 13 20.58 -16.19 24.10
C GLY A 13 20.53 -15.53 22.70
N PRO A 14 19.88 -16.15 21.70
CA PRO A 14 19.69 -15.51 20.42
C PRO A 14 18.91 -14.21 20.64
N ILE A 15 19.50 -13.08 20.24
CA ILE A 15 18.80 -11.80 20.19
C ILE A 15 17.68 -12.02 19.17
N ASN A 16 16.44 -11.93 19.66
CA ASN A 16 15.24 -12.14 18.85
C ASN A 16 15.10 -10.94 17.90
N THR A 17 15.82 -10.99 16.77
CA THR A 17 15.75 -9.97 15.71
C THR A 17 14.35 -9.92 15.07
N ASP A 18 13.58 -11.01 15.16
CA ASP A 18 12.22 -11.08 14.62
C ASP A 18 11.24 -10.13 15.34
N CYS A 19 11.47 -9.86 16.65
CA CYS A 19 10.60 -8.97 17.42
C CYS A 19 10.77 -7.49 17.02
N VAL A 20 11.97 -7.09 16.63
CA VAL A 20 12.26 -5.70 16.20
C VAL A 20 11.69 -5.44 14.80
N ILE A 21 11.82 -6.40 13.90
CA ILE A 21 11.29 -6.29 12.54
C ILE A 21 9.75 -6.27 12.54
N ALA A 22 9.12 -7.05 13.43
CA ALA A 22 7.67 -7.06 13.55
C ALA A 22 7.13 -5.71 14.08
N SER A 23 7.78 -5.09 15.05
CA SER A 23 7.37 -3.80 15.60
C SER A 23 7.52 -2.67 14.58
N GLU A 24 8.60 -2.66 13.79
CA GLU A 24 8.84 -1.65 12.77
C GLU A 24 7.82 -1.76 11.61
N ALA A 25 7.47 -2.99 11.21
CA ALA A 25 6.43 -3.23 10.22
C ALA A 25 5.03 -2.85 10.73
N GLU A 26 4.76 -3.04 12.01
CA GLU A 26 3.50 -2.70 12.67
C GLU A 26 3.33 -1.17 12.78
N ASP A 27 4.39 -0.45 13.15
CA ASP A 27 4.42 1.00 13.21
C ASP A 27 4.23 1.62 11.81
N LEU A 28 4.89 1.08 10.79
CA LEU A 28 4.73 1.51 9.40
C LEU A 28 3.31 1.25 8.89
N HIS A 29 2.77 0.06 9.16
CA HIS A 29 1.39 -0.27 8.77
C HIS A 29 0.40 0.72 9.39
N GLN A 30 0.50 0.97 10.68
CA GLN A 30 -0.37 1.91 11.39
C GLN A 30 -0.28 3.32 10.80
N TYR A 31 0.92 3.76 10.42
CA TYR A 31 1.14 5.07 9.84
C TYR A 31 0.49 5.22 8.46
N TYR A 32 0.68 4.25 7.56
CA TYR A 32 0.06 4.24 6.23
C TYR A 32 -1.46 4.12 6.32
N VAL A 33 -1.93 3.22 7.17
CA VAL A 33 -3.36 3.02 7.41
C VAL A 33 -4.01 4.31 7.89
N SER A 34 -3.41 5.02 8.84
CA SER A 34 -3.98 6.26 9.40
C SER A 34 -4.04 7.40 8.37
N TYR A 35 -3.09 7.47 7.41
CA TYR A 35 -3.16 8.47 6.36
C TYR A 35 -4.35 8.25 5.42
N PHE A 36 -4.58 7.01 4.98
CA PHE A 36 -5.66 6.72 4.04
C PHE A 36 -7.02 6.45 4.71
N ASP A 37 -7.06 6.29 6.03
CA ASP A 37 -8.30 6.05 6.77
C ASP A 37 -9.28 7.23 6.62
N GLY A 38 -10.58 6.91 6.47
CA GLY A 38 -11.66 7.88 6.32
C GLY A 38 -12.21 7.99 4.90
N LYS A 39 -12.91 9.10 4.63
CA LYS A 39 -13.58 9.35 3.35
C LYS A 39 -12.77 10.29 2.48
N TRP A 40 -12.68 9.93 1.22
CA TRP A 40 -11.97 10.67 0.20
C TRP A 40 -12.85 10.92 -1.00
N ILE A 41 -12.75 12.10 -1.59
CA ILE A 41 -13.31 12.41 -2.90
C ILE A 41 -12.20 12.30 -3.92
N PHE A 42 -12.38 11.41 -4.87
CA PHE A 42 -11.52 11.23 -6.04
C PHE A 42 -12.16 11.95 -7.22
N GLU A 43 -11.44 12.87 -7.82
CA GLU A 43 -11.86 13.63 -8.99
C GLU A 43 -10.98 13.24 -10.19
N GLN A 44 -11.65 12.86 -11.29
CA GLN A 44 -11.02 12.56 -12.57
C GLN A 44 -11.93 13.07 -13.69
N ASP A 45 -11.39 13.91 -14.56
CA ASP A 45 -12.13 14.48 -15.71
C ASP A 45 -13.47 15.16 -15.31
N GLY A 46 -13.48 15.84 -14.18
CA GLY A 46 -14.67 16.53 -13.67
C GLY A 46 -15.72 15.59 -13.04
N THR A 47 -15.42 14.31 -12.91
CA THR A 47 -16.26 13.34 -12.21
C THR A 47 -15.72 13.10 -10.81
N GLU A 48 -16.57 13.30 -9.80
CA GLU A 48 -16.23 13.03 -8.41
C GLU A 48 -16.78 11.67 -7.96
N THR A 49 -15.96 10.94 -7.23
CA THR A 49 -16.32 9.67 -6.62
C THR A 49 -15.89 9.63 -5.17
N VAL A 50 -16.78 9.18 -4.29
CA VAL A 50 -16.47 8.99 -2.88
C VAL A 50 -15.93 7.57 -2.66
N ILE A 51 -14.76 7.48 -2.03
CA ILE A 51 -14.15 6.24 -1.57
C ILE A 51 -13.97 6.35 -0.05
N GLU A 52 -14.40 5.31 0.66
CA GLU A 52 -14.23 5.20 2.10
C GLU A 52 -13.24 4.08 2.41
N CYS A 53 -12.18 4.43 3.11
CA CYS A 53 -11.16 3.50 3.57
C CYS A 53 -11.27 3.31 5.08
N GLU A 54 -11.25 2.08 5.55
CA GLU A 54 -11.29 1.71 6.97
C GLU A 54 -10.05 0.92 7.33
N GLY A 55 -9.23 1.50 8.23
CA GLY A 55 -8.06 0.84 8.78
C GLY A 55 -8.44 -0.30 9.71
N LYS A 56 -7.92 -1.48 9.43
CA LYS A 56 -8.02 -2.67 10.28
C LYS A 56 -6.63 -2.98 10.86
N GLN A 57 -6.58 -3.88 11.82
CA GLN A 57 -5.36 -4.21 12.54
C GLN A 57 -4.20 -4.66 11.62
N SER A 58 -4.48 -5.36 10.52
CA SER A 58 -3.46 -5.90 9.60
C SER A 58 -3.64 -5.50 8.15
N TYR A 59 -4.69 -4.76 7.81
CA TYR A 59 -4.98 -4.33 6.45
C TYR A 59 -5.85 -3.07 6.45
N ASN A 60 -5.91 -2.40 5.31
CA ASN A 60 -6.88 -1.36 5.02
C ASN A 60 -7.92 -1.91 4.04
N HIS A 61 -9.18 -1.51 4.22
CA HIS A 61 -10.28 -1.86 3.35
C HIS A 61 -10.88 -0.59 2.77
N CYS A 62 -10.78 -0.42 1.46
CA CYS A 62 -11.35 0.70 0.74
C CYS A 62 -12.56 0.25 -0.08
N SER A 63 -13.64 1.01 -0.02
CA SER A 63 -14.87 0.77 -0.77
C SER A 63 -15.41 2.05 -1.38
N GLY A 64 -16.10 1.93 -2.52
CA GLY A 64 -16.67 3.08 -3.22
C GLY A 64 -17.66 2.66 -4.29
N PHE A 65 -18.15 3.65 -5.07
CA PHE A 65 -19.10 3.43 -6.18
C PHE A 65 -20.34 2.60 -5.79
N GLY A 66 -20.88 2.83 -4.59
CA GLY A 66 -22.04 2.06 -4.12
C GLY A 66 -21.73 0.57 -3.89
N GLY A 67 -20.49 0.24 -3.52
CA GLY A 67 -20.02 -1.12 -3.29
C GLY A 67 -19.46 -1.84 -4.52
N GLN A 68 -19.37 -1.15 -5.66
CA GLN A 68 -18.74 -1.72 -6.86
C GLN A 68 -17.21 -1.75 -6.76
N LEU A 69 -16.60 -0.80 -6.03
CA LEU A 69 -15.18 -0.81 -5.69
C LEU A 69 -14.98 -1.46 -4.34
N ASN A 70 -14.05 -2.39 -4.27
CA ASN A 70 -13.65 -3.06 -3.03
C ASN A 70 -12.17 -3.42 -3.15
N GLU A 71 -11.35 -2.88 -2.27
CA GLU A 71 -9.90 -3.08 -2.27
C GLU A 71 -9.41 -3.37 -0.86
N LEU A 72 -8.56 -4.38 -0.75
CA LEU A 72 -7.83 -4.74 0.46
C LEU A 72 -6.34 -4.56 0.22
N TRP A 73 -5.65 -3.89 1.13
CA TRP A 73 -4.20 -3.74 1.05
C TRP A 73 -3.58 -3.67 2.44
N GLY A 74 -2.33 -4.05 2.52
CA GLY A 74 -1.57 -4.06 3.76
C GLY A 74 -0.10 -4.36 3.53
N TYR A 75 0.67 -4.36 4.60
CA TYR A 75 2.08 -4.73 4.56
C TYR A 75 2.25 -6.25 4.56
N ASP A 76 2.96 -6.75 3.54
CA ASP A 76 3.35 -8.16 3.43
C ASP A 76 4.75 -8.33 4.04
N PRO A 77 4.89 -8.94 5.23
CA PRO A 77 6.18 -9.10 5.89
C PRO A 77 7.11 -10.09 5.18
N VAL A 78 6.57 -10.99 4.35
CA VAL A 78 7.36 -11.95 3.57
C VAL A 78 8.02 -11.27 2.39
N ARG A 79 7.24 -10.48 1.64
CA ARG A 79 7.73 -9.69 0.50
C ARG A 79 8.45 -8.42 0.94
N LYS A 80 8.27 -8.00 2.21
CA LYS A 80 8.72 -6.72 2.76
C LYS A 80 8.26 -5.54 1.89
N ALA A 81 6.99 -5.58 1.50
CA ALA A 81 6.39 -4.62 0.59
C ALA A 81 4.92 -4.40 0.95
N TRP A 82 4.39 -3.26 0.57
CA TRP A 82 2.95 -3.05 0.55
C TRP A 82 2.35 -3.78 -0.63
N ALA A 83 1.24 -4.45 -0.42
CA ALA A 83 0.54 -5.18 -1.45
C ALA A 83 -0.97 -5.02 -1.28
N GLY A 84 -1.67 -5.02 -2.40
CA GLY A 84 -3.12 -4.93 -2.41
C GLY A 84 -3.73 -5.70 -3.56
N HIS A 85 -5.01 -5.98 -3.40
CA HIS A 85 -5.84 -6.53 -4.45
C HIS A 85 -7.25 -5.96 -4.34
N GLY A 86 -7.91 -5.82 -5.45
CA GLY A 86 -9.24 -5.25 -5.47
C GLY A 86 -10.04 -5.62 -6.70
N ARG A 87 -11.26 -5.11 -6.69
CA ARG A 87 -12.15 -5.13 -7.85
C ARG A 87 -12.91 -3.81 -7.95
N GLY A 88 -13.21 -3.40 -9.17
CA GLY A 88 -14.01 -2.22 -9.42
C GLY A 88 -14.74 -2.33 -10.76
N GLY A 89 -16.07 -2.16 -10.74
CA GLY A 89 -16.88 -2.47 -11.89
C GLY A 89 -16.75 -3.94 -12.27
N ASP A 90 -16.24 -4.18 -13.47
CA ASP A 90 -15.98 -5.51 -14.04
C ASP A 90 -14.50 -5.93 -14.01
N LYS A 91 -13.61 -5.09 -13.45
CA LYS A 91 -12.17 -5.33 -13.40
C LYS A 91 -11.72 -5.88 -12.05
N VAL A 92 -10.64 -6.66 -12.06
CA VAL A 92 -9.93 -7.14 -10.87
C VAL A 92 -8.47 -6.74 -10.99
N TRP A 93 -7.82 -6.38 -9.88
CA TRP A 93 -6.40 -6.00 -9.88
C TRP A 93 -5.65 -6.52 -8.68
N GLU A 94 -4.36 -6.60 -8.84
CA GLU A 94 -3.39 -6.74 -7.75
C GLU A 94 -2.22 -5.77 -7.96
N TRP A 95 -1.60 -5.34 -6.89
CA TRP A 95 -0.44 -4.47 -6.94
C TRP A 95 0.53 -4.73 -5.81
N VAL A 96 1.76 -4.32 -6.01
CA VAL A 96 2.82 -4.31 -5.01
C VAL A 96 3.52 -2.95 -5.09
N SER A 97 3.86 -2.37 -3.95
CA SER A 97 4.72 -1.20 -3.90
C SER A 97 6.17 -1.64 -4.13
N ASP A 98 6.85 -1.02 -5.08
CA ASP A 98 8.27 -1.22 -5.33
C ASP A 98 9.16 -0.44 -4.34
N GLN A 99 8.56 0.43 -3.52
CA GLN A 99 9.22 1.26 -2.54
C GLN A 99 8.81 0.87 -1.13
N HIS A 100 9.63 0.01 -0.51
CA HIS A 100 9.57 -0.18 0.92
C HIS A 100 10.71 0.61 1.57
N LYS A 101 10.44 1.82 2.05
CA LYS A 101 11.46 2.64 2.70
C LYS A 101 11.07 3.17 4.07
N GLY A 102 9.93 2.78 4.63
CA GLY A 102 9.56 3.23 5.96
C GLY A 102 9.45 4.75 6.13
N ASP A 103 9.40 5.47 5.01
CA ASP A 103 9.27 6.92 5.05
C ASP A 103 7.84 7.28 5.42
N ALA A 104 7.71 8.13 6.42
CA ALA A 104 6.43 8.67 6.85
C ALA A 104 5.70 9.33 5.67
N ILE A 105 4.40 9.03 5.49
CA ILE A 105 3.57 9.72 4.51
C ILE A 105 3.44 11.18 4.92
N LYS A 106 3.99 12.05 4.11
CA LYS A 106 3.98 13.51 4.31
C LYS A 106 4.02 14.23 2.98
N ALA A 107 3.73 15.51 2.99
CA ALA A 107 3.82 16.35 1.80
C ALA A 107 5.16 16.19 1.07
N GLY A 108 5.10 16.02 -0.24
CA GLY A 108 6.23 15.83 -1.14
C GLY A 108 6.75 14.39 -1.24
N VAL A 109 6.20 13.43 -0.49
CA VAL A 109 6.51 12.00 -0.66
C VAL A 109 5.75 11.46 -1.87
N SER A 110 6.41 10.61 -2.65
CA SER A 110 5.78 9.84 -3.72
C SER A 110 5.83 8.35 -3.41
N LEU A 111 4.71 7.67 -3.63
CA LEU A 111 4.56 6.23 -3.45
C LEU A 111 4.31 5.60 -4.83
N SER A 112 5.07 4.59 -5.19
CA SER A 112 4.93 3.90 -6.47
C SER A 112 4.41 2.48 -6.27
N ASN A 113 3.39 2.11 -7.05
CA ASN A 113 2.84 0.78 -7.10
C ASN A 113 2.98 0.22 -8.51
N VAL A 114 3.28 -1.06 -8.62
CA VAL A 114 3.25 -1.81 -9.87
C VAL A 114 2.31 -2.99 -9.72
N GLY A 115 1.55 -3.29 -10.76
CA GLY A 115 0.52 -4.31 -10.65
C GLY A 115 -0.01 -4.80 -11.97
N LYS A 116 -1.08 -5.55 -11.88
CA LYS A 116 -1.82 -6.12 -13.00
C LYS A 116 -3.31 -5.87 -12.82
N LEU A 117 -3.96 -5.67 -13.94
CA LEU A 117 -5.39 -5.50 -14.07
C LEU A 117 -5.91 -6.56 -15.04
N TRP A 118 -7.00 -7.20 -14.69
CA TRP A 118 -7.68 -8.18 -15.57
C TRP A 118 -9.09 -7.72 -15.91
N HIS A 119 -9.40 -7.77 -17.17
CA HIS A 119 -10.73 -7.52 -17.71
C HIS A 119 -11.58 -8.81 -17.75
N PRO A 120 -12.92 -8.74 -17.86
CA PRO A 120 -13.79 -9.91 -17.90
C PRO A 120 -13.53 -10.85 -19.08
N ASP A 121 -12.98 -10.35 -20.16
CA ASP A 121 -12.60 -11.14 -21.34
C ASP A 121 -11.27 -11.89 -21.18
N GLY A 122 -10.62 -11.76 -20.01
CA GLY A 122 -9.34 -12.37 -19.73
C GLY A 122 -8.14 -11.53 -20.17
N THR A 123 -8.36 -10.34 -20.72
CA THR A 123 -7.26 -9.42 -21.06
C THR A 123 -6.51 -9.00 -19.80
N GLU A 124 -5.19 -9.18 -19.80
CA GLU A 124 -4.28 -8.72 -18.75
C GLU A 124 -3.60 -7.41 -19.18
N VAL A 125 -3.57 -6.45 -18.29
CA VAL A 125 -2.92 -5.15 -18.46
C VAL A 125 -1.93 -4.95 -17.32
N SER A 126 -0.69 -4.61 -17.64
CA SER A 126 0.29 -4.15 -16.65
C SER A 126 -0.05 -2.72 -16.24
N SER A 127 0.00 -2.44 -14.94
CA SER A 127 -0.34 -1.12 -14.40
C SER A 127 0.78 -0.62 -13.50
N LYS A 128 1.04 0.68 -13.59
CA LYS A 128 1.91 1.42 -12.68
C LYS A 128 1.17 2.64 -12.18
N GLN A 129 1.28 2.91 -10.88
CA GLN A 129 0.67 4.08 -10.25
C GLN A 129 1.71 4.85 -9.45
N LEU A 130 1.64 6.16 -9.52
CA LEU A 130 2.45 7.07 -8.71
C LEU A 130 1.49 7.96 -7.91
N TYR A 131 1.52 7.78 -6.60
CA TYR A 131 0.84 8.65 -5.65
C TYR A 131 1.79 9.77 -5.24
N THR A 132 1.37 11.01 -5.38
CA THR A 132 2.12 12.18 -4.91
C THR A 132 1.35 12.81 -3.77
N ILE A 133 1.90 12.76 -2.57
CA ILE A 133 1.28 13.32 -1.37
C ILE A 133 1.47 14.84 -1.39
N ILE A 134 0.38 15.57 -1.44
CA ILE A 134 0.37 17.03 -1.46
C ILE A 134 0.38 17.59 -0.04
N ASP A 135 -0.52 17.07 0.82
CA ASP A 135 -0.62 17.42 2.24
C ASP A 135 -1.35 16.30 3.01
N ASP A 136 -1.69 16.54 4.28
CA ASP A 136 -2.39 15.57 5.14
C ASP A 136 -3.82 15.23 4.65
N ASN A 137 -4.37 16.01 3.73
CA ASN A 137 -5.75 15.92 3.26
C ASN A 137 -5.87 15.77 1.74
N SER A 138 -4.78 15.69 1.01
CA SER A 138 -4.80 15.60 -0.44
C SER A 138 -3.59 14.88 -1.04
N PHE A 139 -3.85 14.14 -2.12
CA PHE A 139 -2.83 13.51 -2.95
C PHE A 139 -3.29 13.42 -4.41
N GLU A 140 -2.36 13.20 -5.30
CA GLU A 140 -2.59 12.95 -6.72
C GLU A 140 -2.15 11.54 -7.08
N VAL A 141 -2.84 10.92 -8.04
CA VAL A 141 -2.48 9.60 -8.58
C VAL A 141 -2.36 9.70 -10.09
N GLN A 142 -1.18 9.39 -10.61
CA GLN A 142 -0.95 9.17 -12.03
C GLN A 142 -0.88 7.68 -12.30
N THR A 143 -1.65 7.20 -13.28
CA THR A 143 -1.68 5.79 -13.68
C THR A 143 -1.16 5.64 -15.11
N TRP A 144 -0.39 4.61 -15.34
CA TRP A 144 0.05 4.12 -16.65
C TRP A 144 -0.42 2.69 -16.81
N GLU A 145 -1.00 2.38 -17.96
CA GLU A 145 -1.48 1.04 -18.30
C GLU A 145 -0.85 0.57 -19.61
N GLN A 146 -0.45 -0.68 -19.67
CA GLN A 146 0.13 -1.28 -20.86
C GLN A 146 -0.39 -2.71 -21.07
N GLN A 147 -1.07 -2.92 -22.16
CA GLN A 147 -1.39 -4.25 -22.65
C GLN A 147 -0.21 -4.80 -23.46
N ASP A 148 0.04 -6.10 -23.36
CA ASP A 148 1.16 -6.75 -24.05
C ASP A 148 1.14 -6.45 -25.57
N GLY A 149 2.30 -5.96 -26.08
CA GLY A 149 2.49 -5.57 -27.48
C GLY A 149 1.85 -4.26 -27.90
N GLN A 150 1.25 -3.47 -26.99
CA GLN A 150 0.67 -2.16 -27.27
C GLN A 150 1.50 -1.02 -26.65
N GLU A 151 1.22 0.20 -27.10
CA GLU A 151 1.80 1.40 -26.47
C GLU A 151 1.22 1.61 -25.07
N GLU A 152 2.04 2.20 -24.18
CA GLU A 152 1.62 2.59 -22.85
C GLU A 152 0.59 3.73 -22.93
N ILE A 153 -0.51 3.58 -22.20
CA ILE A 153 -1.55 4.58 -22.06
C ILE A 153 -1.31 5.31 -20.74
N VAL A 154 -1.34 6.62 -20.80
CA VAL A 154 -1.29 7.47 -19.59
C VAL A 154 -2.72 7.88 -19.27
N GLU A 155 -3.25 7.40 -18.17
CA GLU A 155 -4.60 7.72 -17.73
C GLU A 155 -4.68 9.17 -17.22
N PRO A 156 -5.86 9.81 -17.30
CA PRO A 156 -6.06 11.13 -16.69
C PRO A 156 -5.67 11.17 -15.22
N LEU A 157 -5.06 12.28 -14.81
CA LEU A 157 -4.64 12.49 -13.42
C LEU A 157 -5.85 12.47 -12.49
N VAL A 158 -5.76 11.66 -11.45
CA VAL A 158 -6.76 11.62 -10.37
C VAL A 158 -6.27 12.53 -9.24
N ARG A 159 -7.17 13.38 -8.74
CA ARG A 159 -6.96 14.17 -7.53
C ARG A 159 -7.84 13.65 -6.41
N ALA A 160 -7.24 13.39 -5.27
CA ALA A 160 -7.96 12.93 -4.09
C ALA A 160 -7.89 13.98 -2.97
N ARG A 161 -9.03 14.23 -2.33
CA ARG A 161 -9.13 15.10 -1.16
C ARG A 161 -9.96 14.45 -0.08
N ARG A 162 -9.56 14.67 1.17
CA ARG A 162 -10.29 14.14 2.34
C ARG A 162 -11.63 14.89 2.53
N VAL A 163 -12.67 14.16 2.85
CA VAL A 163 -13.94 14.74 3.30
C VAL A 163 -13.77 15.19 4.75
N GLN A 164 -14.03 16.47 4.99
CA GLN A 164 -14.02 17.05 6.34
C GLN A 164 -15.32 16.77 7.09
#